data_d7bb92e2abb1452bd9287e23d4f0ca17
#
_entry.id   d7bb92e2abb1452bd9287e23d4f0ca17
#
_cell.length_a   1.000
_cell.length_b   1.000
_cell.length_c   1.000
_cell.angle_alpha   90.00
_cell.angle_beta   90.00
_cell.angle_gamma   90.00
#
_symmetry.space_group_name_H-M   'P 1'
#
loop_
_entity.id
_entity.type
_entity.pdbx_description
1 polymer ?
#
loop_
_entity_poly.entity_id
_entity_poly.type
_entity_poly.pdbx_seq_one_letter_code
_entity_poly.pdbx_strand_id
1 'polypeptide(L)'
;EGIQIVIVKKGEKIDENKNGIKSVNKSAYIALSGTSPVVNSKPTSSMNPTIEGNSTPNVTYRTHVQTYGWQGWKFNGSMSGTSGQAKRLEGIEIKLTNKPYSGGISYTTHVQSYGWQGNVNNPSTWRSNGAMSGTSGEAKRLEAICITLTGKMAEHYDIYYRVHAQTFGWLDWAKNGAPAGTAGYAKRLEGIEIKLVPKGGPAPGKTARPYV
;
A
#
# COMPACT_ATOMS: atom_id res chain seq x y z
N GLU A 1 21.78 3.27 -9.23
CA GLU A 1 22.91 2.84 -8.38
C GLU A 1 22.60 1.42 -7.92
N GLY A 2 23.48 0.46 -8.26
CA GLY A 2 23.31 -0.95 -7.92
C GLY A 2 23.92 -1.29 -6.56
N ILE A 3 23.27 -2.24 -5.85
CA ILE A 3 23.82 -2.81 -4.62
C ILE A 3 24.76 -3.96 -5.02
N GLN A 4 26.00 -3.91 -4.57
CA GLN A 4 26.97 -4.98 -4.75
C GLN A 4 27.07 -5.79 -3.45
N ILE A 5 26.80 -7.10 -3.52
CA ILE A 5 26.88 -8.01 -2.38
C ILE A 5 28.10 -8.89 -2.55
N VAL A 6 29.01 -8.87 -1.57
CA VAL A 6 30.20 -9.74 -1.52
C VAL A 6 30.06 -10.69 -0.34
N ILE A 7 30.15 -12.00 -0.60
CA ILE A 7 30.10 -13.04 0.42
C ILE A 7 31.54 -13.51 0.69
N VAL A 8 31.99 -13.37 1.94
CA VAL A 8 33.34 -13.83 2.39
C VAL A 8 33.22 -14.89 3.49
N LYS A 9 34.16 -15.77 3.60
CA LYS A 9 34.20 -16.76 4.68
C LYS A 9 34.42 -16.07 6.04
N LYS A 10 33.85 -16.66 7.10
CA LYS A 10 34.00 -16.16 8.47
C LYS A 10 35.50 -16.02 8.82
N GLY A 11 35.93 -14.79 9.11
CA GLY A 11 37.33 -14.48 9.45
C GLY A 11 38.17 -13.91 8.29
N GLU A 12 37.66 -13.87 7.07
CA GLU A 12 38.33 -13.17 5.95
C GLU A 12 38.06 -11.66 6.01
N LYS A 13 39.08 -10.86 5.76
CA LYS A 13 38.95 -9.40 5.60
C LYS A 13 38.59 -9.07 4.17
N ILE A 14 37.64 -8.14 3.99
CA ILE A 14 37.30 -7.60 2.68
C ILE A 14 38.40 -6.63 2.25
N ASP A 15 39.06 -6.94 1.14
CA ASP A 15 40.04 -6.04 0.50
C ASP A 15 39.27 -5.21 -0.57
N GLU A 16 39.04 -3.94 -0.23
CA GLU A 16 38.28 -3.01 -1.09
C GLU A 16 38.95 -2.79 -2.46
N ASN A 17 40.29 -2.84 -2.49
CA ASN A 17 41.05 -2.62 -3.73
C ASN A 17 40.98 -3.84 -4.67
N LYS A 18 40.90 -5.05 -4.11
CA LYS A 18 40.87 -6.30 -4.87
C LYS A 18 39.51 -6.65 -5.43
N ASN A 19 38.44 -6.19 -4.77
CA ASN A 19 37.04 -6.53 -5.11
C ASN A 19 36.29 -5.39 -5.83
N GLY A 20 36.93 -4.27 -6.17
CA GLY A 20 36.34 -3.15 -6.91
C GLY A 20 35.25 -2.40 -6.16
N ILE A 21 35.22 -2.47 -4.83
CA ILE A 21 34.19 -1.83 -3.99
C ILE A 21 34.51 -0.34 -3.86
N LYS A 22 33.64 0.54 -4.33
CA LYS A 22 33.85 2.00 -4.31
C LYS A 22 33.47 2.68 -2.99
N SER A 23 32.68 2.03 -2.12
CA SER A 23 32.36 2.49 -0.77
C SER A 23 31.80 1.37 0.10
N VAL A 24 32.14 1.35 1.39
CA VAL A 24 31.56 0.43 2.39
C VAL A 24 30.81 1.25 3.45
N ASN A 25 29.55 0.90 3.72
CA ASN A 25 28.83 1.49 4.84
C ASN A 25 29.31 0.84 6.15
N LYS A 26 30.09 1.57 6.95
CA LYS A 26 30.68 1.11 8.22
C LYS A 26 29.65 0.55 9.21
N SER A 27 28.39 1.00 9.18
CA SER A 27 27.33 0.50 10.06
C SER A 27 26.93 -0.95 9.76
N ALA A 28 27.01 -1.38 8.50
CA ALA A 28 26.76 -2.77 8.10
C ALA A 28 27.91 -3.72 8.49
N TYR A 29 29.12 -3.20 8.60
CA TYR A 29 30.33 -3.99 8.93
C TYR A 29 30.40 -4.38 10.42
N ILE A 30 29.92 -3.52 11.32
CA ILE A 30 29.94 -3.77 12.78
C ILE A 30 28.98 -4.91 13.19
N ALA A 31 27.89 -5.11 12.46
CA ALA A 31 26.91 -6.17 12.75
C ALA A 31 27.45 -7.60 12.50
N LEU A 32 28.51 -7.76 11.71
CA LEU A 32 29.11 -9.06 11.35
C LEU A 32 30.32 -9.46 12.21
N SER A 33 30.88 -8.57 13.04
CA SER A 33 32.07 -8.80 13.86
C SER A 33 31.82 -9.04 15.36
N GLY A 34 30.53 -9.15 15.78
CA GLY A 34 30.16 -9.34 17.18
C GLY A 34 30.54 -10.71 17.71
N THR A 35 31.59 -10.79 18.56
CA THR A 35 31.86 -11.93 19.45
C THR A 35 30.82 -11.92 20.57
N SER A 36 29.96 -12.91 20.63
CA SER A 36 29.03 -13.11 21.76
C SER A 36 29.76 -13.66 22.98
N PRO A 37 29.65 -13.07 24.15
CA PRO A 37 30.01 -13.75 25.40
C PRO A 37 28.92 -14.79 25.72
N VAL A 38 29.32 -16.01 26.02
CA VAL A 38 28.50 -17.09 26.54
C VAL A 38 28.05 -16.72 27.94
N VAL A 39 26.76 -16.45 28.14
CA VAL A 39 26.14 -16.37 29.46
C VAL A 39 25.14 -17.51 29.57
N ASN A 40 25.48 -18.51 30.43
CA ASN A 40 24.57 -19.53 30.88
C ASN A 40 23.47 -18.91 31.74
N SER A 41 22.23 -18.90 31.30
CA SER A 41 21.05 -18.71 32.14
C SER A 41 19.85 -19.45 31.57
N LYS A 42 19.20 -20.20 32.45
CA LYS A 42 17.99 -21.01 32.41
C LYS A 42 16.86 -20.39 31.57
N PRO A 43 16.07 -21.18 30.82
CA PRO A 43 15.05 -20.64 29.93
C PRO A 43 13.85 -20.12 30.72
N THR A 44 13.72 -18.83 30.80
CA THR A 44 12.46 -18.12 31.03
C THR A 44 11.88 -17.79 29.67
N SER A 45 10.61 -18.16 29.46
CA SER A 45 9.81 -17.85 28.28
C SER A 45 9.92 -16.36 27.95
N SER A 46 10.80 -15.98 27.05
CA SER A 46 10.88 -14.63 26.53
C SER A 46 10.27 -14.65 25.14
N MET A 47 9.20 -13.89 24.97
CA MET A 47 8.72 -13.50 23.66
C MET A 47 9.90 -12.91 22.88
N ASN A 48 10.33 -13.62 21.85
CA ASN A 48 11.29 -13.08 20.87
C ASN A 48 10.70 -11.80 20.30
N PRO A 49 11.36 -10.64 20.43
CA PRO A 49 11.00 -9.51 19.59
C PRO A 49 11.30 -9.94 18.15
N THR A 50 10.25 -10.12 17.35
CA THR A 50 10.39 -10.29 15.91
C THR A 50 11.16 -9.08 15.42
N ILE A 51 12.40 -9.27 14.94
CA ILE A 51 13.14 -8.24 14.21
C ILE A 51 12.34 -8.00 12.95
N GLU A 52 11.51 -6.97 12.96
CA GLU A 52 10.72 -6.56 11.81
C GLU A 52 11.71 -6.06 10.76
N GLY A 53 11.81 -6.82 9.66
CA GLY A 53 12.83 -6.62 8.64
C GLY A 53 12.71 -5.24 7.97
N ASN A 54 13.83 -4.72 7.53
CA ASN A 54 14.01 -3.45 6.81
C ASN A 54 13.41 -3.53 5.38
N SER A 55 12.17 -4.01 5.24
CA SER A 55 11.46 -4.10 3.98
C SER A 55 10.58 -2.87 3.76
N THR A 56 10.73 -2.22 2.60
CA THR A 56 9.82 -1.12 2.22
C THR A 56 8.45 -1.71 1.86
N PRO A 57 7.38 -1.35 2.58
CA PRO A 57 6.07 -1.89 2.31
C PRO A 57 5.51 -1.34 1.01
N ASN A 58 4.72 -2.17 0.32
CA ASN A 58 3.99 -1.75 -0.87
C ASN A 58 2.48 -1.91 -0.65
N VAL A 59 1.71 -0.88 -1.02
CA VAL A 59 0.29 -1.06 -1.34
C VAL A 59 0.20 -1.51 -2.78
N THR A 60 -0.45 -2.65 -3.01
CA THR A 60 -0.60 -3.28 -4.33
C THR A 60 -2.09 -3.41 -4.63
N TYR A 61 -2.51 -2.99 -5.82
CA TYR A 61 -3.91 -2.93 -6.19
C TYR A 61 -4.12 -3.16 -7.68
N ARG A 62 -5.33 -3.61 -8.04
CA ARG A 62 -5.80 -3.72 -9.42
C ARG A 62 -7.28 -3.39 -9.52
N THR A 63 -7.72 -2.97 -10.69
CA THR A 63 -9.12 -2.61 -10.96
C THR A 63 -9.70 -3.46 -12.08
N HIS A 64 -11.00 -3.77 -11.95
CA HIS A 64 -11.83 -4.26 -13.05
C HIS A 64 -12.39 -3.07 -13.82
N VAL A 65 -12.09 -2.99 -15.11
CA VAL A 65 -12.45 -1.87 -15.98
C VAL A 65 -13.44 -2.34 -17.04
N GLN A 66 -14.45 -1.55 -17.29
CA GLN A 66 -15.42 -1.79 -18.37
C GLN A 66 -14.74 -2.18 -19.68
N THR A 67 -15.13 -3.28 -20.28
CA THR A 67 -14.62 -3.90 -21.51
C THR A 67 -13.21 -4.47 -21.43
N TYR A 68 -12.36 -4.02 -20.49
CA TYR A 68 -10.98 -4.51 -20.36
C TYR A 68 -10.83 -5.62 -19.29
N GLY A 69 -11.81 -5.75 -18.38
CA GLY A 69 -11.72 -6.71 -17.29
C GLY A 69 -10.67 -6.32 -16.24
N TRP A 70 -10.18 -7.32 -15.52
CA TRP A 70 -9.15 -7.13 -14.51
C TRP A 70 -7.83 -6.71 -15.13
N GLN A 71 -7.31 -5.56 -14.70
CA GLN A 71 -5.99 -5.08 -15.12
C GLN A 71 -4.88 -5.71 -14.29
N GLY A 72 -3.64 -5.58 -14.77
CA GLY A 72 -2.44 -5.97 -14.02
C GLY A 72 -2.27 -5.19 -12.73
N TRP A 73 -1.65 -5.81 -11.71
CA TRP A 73 -1.36 -5.20 -10.43
C TRP A 73 -0.49 -3.95 -10.57
N LYS A 74 -0.88 -2.90 -9.87
CA LYS A 74 -0.15 -1.64 -9.70
C LYS A 74 0.29 -1.48 -8.25
N PHE A 75 1.20 -0.55 -7.97
CA PHE A 75 1.73 -0.33 -6.63
C PHE A 75 2.15 1.13 -6.41
N ASN A 76 2.08 1.55 -5.16
CA ASN A 76 2.65 2.80 -4.61
C ASN A 76 2.51 4.04 -5.50
N GLY A 77 1.29 4.45 -5.84
CA GLY A 77 1.01 5.66 -6.59
C GLY A 77 0.92 5.48 -8.10
N SER A 78 1.16 4.27 -8.64
CA SER A 78 0.93 4.00 -10.05
C SER A 78 -0.57 3.92 -10.35
N MET A 79 -1.04 4.56 -11.42
CA MET A 79 -2.45 4.54 -11.79
C MET A 79 -2.93 3.13 -12.17
N SER A 80 -4.08 2.71 -11.60
CA SER A 80 -4.89 1.59 -12.06
C SER A 80 -6.21 2.10 -12.60
N GLY A 81 -6.70 1.54 -13.70
CA GLY A 81 -7.83 2.05 -14.44
C GLY A 81 -7.43 2.77 -15.71
N THR A 82 -8.24 3.73 -16.13
CA THR A 82 -8.02 4.54 -17.34
C THR A 82 -8.18 6.03 -17.02
N SER A 83 -7.68 6.89 -17.90
CA SER A 83 -7.93 8.33 -17.87
C SER A 83 -8.27 8.80 -19.28
N GLY A 84 -9.35 9.59 -19.44
CA GLY A 84 -9.78 10.12 -20.72
C GLY A 84 -10.41 9.12 -21.69
N GLN A 85 -10.62 7.85 -21.29
CA GLN A 85 -11.19 6.80 -22.14
C GLN A 85 -12.67 6.54 -21.90
N ALA A 86 -13.29 7.27 -20.98
CA ALA A 86 -14.68 7.11 -20.61
C ALA A 86 -15.06 5.68 -20.15
N LYS A 87 -14.11 4.92 -19.60
CA LYS A 87 -14.30 3.56 -19.09
C LYS A 87 -14.46 3.58 -17.57
N ARG A 88 -15.55 2.98 -17.07
CA ARG A 88 -15.82 2.93 -15.62
C ARG A 88 -14.98 1.87 -14.94
N LEU A 89 -14.59 2.13 -13.71
CA LEU A 89 -14.20 1.10 -12.76
C LEU A 89 -15.45 0.36 -12.26
N GLU A 90 -15.36 -0.96 -12.15
CA GLU A 90 -16.44 -1.82 -11.70
C GLU A 90 -16.07 -2.53 -10.39
N GLY A 91 -14.83 -2.88 -10.19
CA GLY A 91 -14.31 -3.53 -9.00
C GLY A 91 -12.86 -3.18 -8.71
N ILE A 92 -12.44 -3.42 -7.49
CA ILE A 92 -11.06 -3.19 -7.03
C ILE A 92 -10.64 -4.25 -6.02
N GLU A 93 -9.39 -4.65 -6.07
CA GLU A 93 -8.70 -5.46 -5.07
C GLU A 93 -7.47 -4.70 -4.57
N ILE A 94 -7.28 -4.66 -3.25
CA ILE A 94 -6.15 -3.94 -2.63
C ILE A 94 -5.53 -4.83 -1.55
N LYS A 95 -4.20 -4.96 -1.55
CA LYS A 95 -3.44 -5.68 -0.53
C LYS A 95 -2.12 -4.99 -0.20
N LEU A 96 -1.57 -5.31 0.95
CA LEU A 96 -0.21 -4.92 1.31
C LEU A 96 0.76 -6.07 1.06
N THR A 97 1.95 -5.74 0.55
CA THR A 97 3.07 -6.67 0.40
C THR A 97 4.30 -6.11 1.12
N ASN A 98 5.26 -6.96 1.49
CA ASN A 98 6.48 -6.58 2.21
C ASN A 98 6.19 -5.77 3.48
N LYS A 99 5.19 -6.18 4.25
CA LYS A 99 4.79 -5.49 5.48
C LYS A 99 5.86 -5.64 6.57
N PRO A 100 6.44 -4.54 7.08
CA PRO A 100 7.37 -4.61 8.21
C PRO A 100 6.64 -4.78 9.55
N TYR A 101 5.32 -4.52 9.60
CA TYR A 101 4.49 -4.59 10.80
C TYR A 101 3.26 -5.45 10.59
N SER A 102 2.70 -5.98 11.68
CA SER A 102 1.42 -6.68 11.67
C SER A 102 0.27 -5.73 11.32
N GLY A 103 -0.80 -6.27 10.75
CA GLY A 103 -1.94 -5.50 10.29
C GLY A 103 -2.22 -5.71 8.80
N GLY A 104 -3.06 -4.89 8.24
CA GLY A 104 -3.55 -5.02 6.88
C GLY A 104 -4.13 -3.73 6.33
N ILE A 105 -5.00 -3.90 5.34
CA ILE A 105 -5.71 -2.82 4.66
C ILE A 105 -7.18 -3.20 4.52
N SER A 106 -8.09 -2.27 4.81
CA SER A 106 -9.52 -2.42 4.63
C SER A 106 -10.05 -1.31 3.72
N TYR A 107 -11.07 -1.63 2.92
CA TYR A 107 -11.64 -0.70 1.95
C TYR A 107 -13.10 -1.04 1.63
N THR A 108 -13.86 -0.02 1.26
CA THR A 108 -15.24 -0.14 0.80
C THR A 108 -15.49 0.79 -0.38
N THR A 109 -16.37 0.39 -1.28
CA THR A 109 -16.73 1.16 -2.47
C THR A 109 -18.22 1.51 -2.48
N HIS A 110 -18.54 2.69 -3.01
CA HIS A 110 -19.90 3.05 -3.40
C HIS A 110 -20.12 2.58 -4.83
N VAL A 111 -21.15 1.76 -5.01
CA VAL A 111 -21.50 1.13 -6.29
C VAL A 111 -22.84 1.67 -6.77
N GLN A 112 -22.95 1.96 -8.05
CA GLN A 112 -24.20 2.35 -8.71
C GLN A 112 -25.35 1.44 -8.30
N SER A 113 -26.46 2.02 -7.84
CA SER A 113 -27.68 1.38 -7.40
C SER A 113 -27.58 0.57 -6.10
N TYR A 114 -26.37 0.20 -5.64
CA TYR A 114 -26.19 -0.57 -4.40
C TYR A 114 -25.75 0.31 -3.22
N GLY A 115 -25.20 1.48 -3.49
CA GLY A 115 -24.63 2.33 -2.44
C GLY A 115 -23.29 1.79 -1.91
N TRP A 116 -22.96 2.15 -0.67
CA TRP A 116 -21.78 1.68 0.01
C TRP A 116 -21.90 0.19 0.38
N GLN A 117 -20.90 -0.60 0.01
CA GLN A 117 -20.87 -2.05 0.29
C GLN A 117 -20.49 -2.39 1.75
N GLY A 118 -20.09 -1.41 2.52
CA GLY A 118 -19.84 -1.48 3.94
C GLY A 118 -20.17 -0.14 4.60
N ASN A 119 -20.38 -0.14 5.91
CA ASN A 119 -20.67 1.09 6.65
C ASN A 119 -19.43 1.99 6.65
N VAL A 120 -19.51 3.19 6.07
CA VAL A 120 -18.38 4.14 5.95
C VAL A 120 -17.80 4.56 7.30
N ASN A 121 -18.58 4.52 8.37
CA ASN A 121 -18.16 4.85 9.73
C ASN A 121 -17.68 3.62 10.51
N ASN A 122 -17.72 2.41 9.92
CA ASN A 122 -17.28 1.19 10.57
C ASN A 122 -16.41 0.32 9.65
N PRO A 123 -15.08 0.54 9.63
CA PRO A 123 -14.16 -0.21 8.78
C PRO A 123 -14.13 -1.73 9.01
N SER A 124 -14.68 -2.24 10.12
CA SER A 124 -14.77 -3.69 10.35
C SER A 124 -15.74 -4.39 9.40
N THR A 125 -16.64 -3.64 8.75
CA THR A 125 -17.60 -4.14 7.75
C THR A 125 -17.04 -4.11 6.33
N TRP A 126 -15.83 -3.58 6.12
CA TRP A 126 -15.23 -3.39 4.80
C TRP A 126 -14.54 -4.66 4.29
N ARG A 127 -14.29 -4.71 2.99
CA ARG A 127 -13.42 -5.72 2.39
C ARG A 127 -11.98 -5.49 2.84
N SER A 128 -11.17 -6.55 2.84
CA SER A 128 -9.79 -6.46 3.32
C SER A 128 -8.83 -7.35 2.53
N ASN A 129 -7.58 -6.96 2.52
CA ASN A 129 -6.42 -7.79 2.16
C ASN A 129 -6.57 -8.56 0.84
N GLY A 130 -7.02 -7.92 -0.22
CA GLY A 130 -7.16 -8.49 -1.56
C GLY A 130 -8.57 -9.01 -1.89
N ALA A 131 -9.53 -8.97 -0.96
CA ALA A 131 -10.91 -9.29 -1.27
C ALA A 131 -11.52 -8.22 -2.19
N MET A 132 -12.26 -8.62 -3.23
CA MET A 132 -12.88 -7.69 -4.17
C MET A 132 -13.92 -6.79 -3.47
N SER A 133 -13.88 -5.48 -3.74
CA SER A 133 -14.95 -4.52 -3.48
C SER A 133 -15.43 -3.95 -4.81
N GLY A 134 -16.73 -3.76 -4.95
CA GLY A 134 -17.38 -3.45 -6.23
C GLY A 134 -18.11 -4.65 -6.81
N THR A 135 -18.23 -4.69 -8.13
CA THR A 135 -18.90 -5.77 -8.88
C THR A 135 -18.01 -6.23 -10.04
N SER A 136 -18.31 -7.40 -10.59
CA SER A 136 -17.70 -7.91 -11.81
C SER A 136 -18.78 -8.57 -12.67
N GLY A 137 -18.90 -8.17 -13.94
CA GLY A 137 -19.89 -8.69 -14.86
C GLY A 137 -21.30 -8.07 -14.73
N GLU A 138 -21.52 -7.13 -13.80
CA GLU A 138 -22.83 -6.50 -13.57
C GLU A 138 -22.98 -5.14 -14.25
N ALA A 139 -21.95 -4.67 -14.92
CA ALA A 139 -21.93 -3.36 -15.58
C ALA A 139 -22.24 -2.17 -14.63
N LYS A 140 -21.94 -2.30 -13.34
CA LYS A 140 -22.13 -1.27 -12.32
C LYS A 140 -20.85 -0.47 -12.10
N ARG A 141 -20.94 0.86 -12.13
CA ARG A 141 -19.81 1.74 -11.89
C ARG A 141 -19.50 1.89 -10.41
N LEU A 142 -18.24 2.04 -10.09
CA LEU A 142 -17.80 2.63 -8.82
C LEU A 142 -17.97 4.15 -8.87
N GLU A 143 -18.44 4.74 -7.79
CA GLU A 143 -18.66 6.19 -7.64
C GLU A 143 -17.76 6.81 -6.56
N ALA A 144 -17.40 6.04 -5.53
CA ALA A 144 -16.48 6.46 -4.48
C ALA A 144 -15.81 5.27 -3.79
N ILE A 145 -14.77 5.56 -2.99
CA ILE A 145 -14.02 4.58 -2.22
C ILE A 145 -13.53 5.17 -0.90
N CYS A 146 -13.50 4.35 0.15
CA CYS A 146 -12.78 4.61 1.40
C CYS A 146 -11.74 3.51 1.60
N ILE A 147 -10.53 3.88 2.04
CA ILE A 147 -9.42 2.96 2.29
C ILE A 147 -8.73 3.31 3.62
N THR A 148 -8.48 2.32 4.48
CA THR A 148 -7.75 2.51 5.74
C THR A 148 -6.78 1.37 5.99
N LEU A 149 -5.75 1.63 6.77
CA LEU A 149 -4.84 0.60 7.30
C LEU A 149 -5.41 0.05 8.61
N THR A 150 -4.98 -1.16 9.00
CA THR A 150 -5.35 -1.81 10.25
C THR A 150 -4.13 -2.29 11.01
N GLY A 151 -4.28 -2.49 12.34
CA GLY A 151 -3.21 -2.96 13.22
C GLY A 151 -2.00 -2.05 13.23
N LYS A 152 -0.82 -2.59 13.52
CA LYS A 152 0.43 -1.83 13.60
C LYS A 152 0.82 -1.12 12.30
N MET A 153 0.36 -1.59 11.13
CA MET A 153 0.55 -0.84 9.89
C MET A 153 -0.07 0.56 9.96
N ALA A 154 -1.23 0.75 10.62
CA ALA A 154 -1.87 2.05 10.80
C ALA A 154 -1.15 2.98 11.79
N GLU A 155 -0.34 2.41 12.71
CA GLU A 155 0.48 3.17 13.66
C GLU A 155 1.72 3.76 12.99
N HIS A 156 2.28 3.06 11.99
CA HIS A 156 3.54 3.42 11.33
C HIS A 156 3.39 4.06 9.96
N TYR A 157 2.21 3.93 9.31
CA TYR A 157 1.95 4.48 7.98
C TYR A 157 0.61 5.19 7.91
N ASP A 158 0.52 6.12 6.98
CA ASP A 158 -0.71 6.71 6.46
C ASP A 158 -0.96 6.18 5.05
N ILE A 159 -2.23 5.94 4.70
CA ILE A 159 -2.64 5.57 3.35
C ILE A 159 -3.31 6.78 2.69
N TYR A 160 -2.78 7.18 1.54
CA TYR A 160 -3.36 8.22 0.69
C TYR A 160 -3.89 7.61 -0.60
N TYR A 161 -4.98 8.15 -1.11
CA TYR A 161 -5.57 7.72 -2.38
C TYR A 161 -6.34 8.86 -3.04
N ARG A 162 -6.33 8.86 -4.38
CA ARG A 162 -7.14 9.77 -5.17
C ARG A 162 -7.75 9.04 -6.35
N VAL A 163 -8.84 9.58 -6.89
CA VAL A 163 -9.57 8.99 -8.01
C VAL A 163 -9.74 9.98 -9.16
N HIS A 164 -9.73 9.44 -10.38
CA HIS A 164 -10.18 10.15 -11.57
C HIS A 164 -11.67 9.89 -11.73
N ALA A 165 -12.49 10.95 -11.69
CA ALA A 165 -13.93 10.89 -11.77
C ALA A 165 -14.44 11.57 -13.04
N GLN A 166 -15.44 10.97 -13.67
CA GLN A 166 -16.13 11.54 -14.83
C GLN A 166 -16.53 13.00 -14.57
N THR A 167 -16.24 13.90 -15.52
CA THR A 167 -16.52 15.35 -15.46
C THR A 167 -15.57 16.14 -14.56
N PHE A 168 -15.06 15.53 -13.47
CA PHE A 168 -14.23 16.22 -12.47
C PHE A 168 -12.72 16.04 -12.71
N GLY A 169 -12.31 15.00 -13.47
CA GLY A 169 -10.90 14.66 -13.60
C GLY A 169 -10.32 14.07 -12.31
N TRP A 170 -9.03 14.27 -12.07
CA TRP A 170 -8.39 13.87 -10.83
C TRP A 170 -8.85 14.74 -9.67
N LEU A 171 -9.47 14.11 -8.67
CA LEU A 171 -9.75 14.73 -7.39
C LEU A 171 -8.48 14.77 -6.52
N ASP A 172 -8.53 15.52 -5.42
CA ASP A 172 -7.43 15.59 -4.47
C ASP A 172 -7.25 14.28 -3.68
N TRP A 173 -6.18 14.20 -2.88
CA TRP A 173 -5.86 13.03 -2.08
C TRP A 173 -6.71 12.93 -0.81
N ALA A 174 -7.43 11.83 -0.65
CA ALA A 174 -8.03 11.40 0.62
C ALA A 174 -7.02 10.65 1.47
N LYS A 175 -7.30 10.53 2.77
CA LYS A 175 -6.40 9.92 3.76
C LYS A 175 -7.19 9.03 4.73
N ASN A 176 -6.68 7.84 5.06
CA ASN A 176 -7.03 7.03 6.23
C ASN A 176 -8.55 6.89 6.47
N GLY A 177 -9.29 6.40 5.50
CA GLY A 177 -10.73 6.15 5.62
C GLY A 177 -11.63 7.29 5.15
N ALA A 178 -11.10 8.49 4.88
CA ALA A 178 -11.90 9.57 4.31
C ALA A 178 -12.39 9.18 2.90
N PRO A 179 -13.60 9.55 2.48
CA PRO A 179 -14.11 9.21 1.16
C PRO A 179 -13.34 9.95 0.04
N ALA A 180 -13.13 9.24 -1.08
CA ALA A 180 -12.66 9.82 -2.34
C ALA A 180 -13.66 9.46 -3.45
N GLY A 181 -14.10 10.45 -4.23
CA GLY A 181 -15.04 10.24 -5.34
C GLY A 181 -16.27 11.11 -5.32
N THR A 182 -17.39 10.58 -5.83
CA THR A 182 -18.58 11.33 -6.21
C THR A 182 -19.86 10.52 -5.92
N ALA A 183 -19.98 9.90 -4.73
CA ALA A 183 -21.13 9.08 -4.39
C ALA A 183 -22.42 9.89 -4.45
N GLY A 184 -23.44 9.35 -5.14
CA GLY A 184 -24.73 10.01 -5.32
C GLY A 184 -24.82 10.98 -6.52
N TYR A 185 -23.70 11.31 -7.18
CA TYR A 185 -23.70 12.20 -8.35
C TYR A 185 -23.83 11.44 -9.70
N ALA A 186 -23.99 10.14 -9.65
CA ALA A 186 -24.06 9.30 -10.85
C ALA A 186 -22.82 9.44 -11.78
N LYS A 187 -21.65 9.80 -11.23
CA LYS A 187 -20.40 9.94 -11.96
C LYS A 187 -19.50 8.73 -11.68
N ARG A 188 -18.98 8.11 -12.76
CA ARG A 188 -18.11 6.94 -12.63
C ARG A 188 -16.70 7.32 -12.20
N LEU A 189 -16.09 6.44 -11.43
CA LEU A 189 -14.63 6.44 -11.31
C LEU A 189 -14.02 5.80 -12.57
N GLU A 190 -12.91 6.34 -13.04
CA GLU A 190 -12.18 5.88 -14.24
C GLU A 190 -10.76 5.39 -13.89
N GLY A 191 -10.14 5.98 -12.89
CA GLY A 191 -8.80 5.63 -12.43
C GLY A 191 -8.61 5.87 -10.94
N ILE A 192 -7.59 5.23 -10.37
CA ILE A 192 -7.21 5.37 -8.97
C ILE A 192 -5.69 5.30 -8.80
N GLU A 193 -5.18 6.10 -7.88
CA GLU A 193 -3.82 6.01 -7.37
C GLU A 193 -3.88 5.85 -5.85
N ILE A 194 -3.05 4.93 -5.29
CA ILE A 194 -2.99 4.63 -3.85
C ILE A 194 -1.52 4.62 -3.42
N LYS A 195 -1.19 5.29 -2.31
CA LYS A 195 0.19 5.43 -1.84
C LYS A 195 0.30 5.28 -0.33
N LEU A 196 1.27 4.49 0.13
CA LEU A 196 1.72 4.46 1.52
C LEU A 196 2.71 5.61 1.76
N VAL A 197 2.56 6.27 2.90
CA VAL A 197 3.47 7.32 3.39
C VAL A 197 3.81 6.99 4.84
N PRO A 198 5.05 7.14 5.30
CA PRO A 198 5.36 7.04 6.72
C PRO A 198 4.42 7.91 7.56
N LYS A 199 4.07 7.44 8.76
CA LYS A 199 3.11 8.13 9.63
C LYS A 199 3.46 9.59 9.85
N GLY A 200 2.50 10.48 9.58
CA GLY A 200 2.70 11.93 9.70
C GLY A 200 3.53 12.57 8.59
N GLY A 201 3.97 11.79 7.60
CA GLY A 201 4.70 12.31 6.44
C GLY A 201 3.82 13.19 5.53
N PRO A 202 4.44 13.95 4.62
CA PRO A 202 3.72 14.89 3.75
C PRO A 202 2.77 14.16 2.80
N ALA A 203 1.60 14.76 2.56
CA ALA A 203 0.66 14.27 1.55
C ALA A 203 1.30 14.27 0.15
N PRO A 204 0.93 13.31 -0.72
CA PRO A 204 1.47 13.25 -2.09
C PRO A 204 1.05 14.41 -2.99
N GLY A 205 0.12 15.26 -2.55
CA GLY A 205 -0.38 16.43 -3.26
C GLY A 205 -1.52 17.10 -2.50
N LYS A 206 -2.33 17.91 -3.19
CA LYS A 206 -3.47 18.63 -2.59
C LYS A 206 -4.46 17.65 -1.95
N THR A 207 -5.09 18.09 -0.84
CA THR A 207 -6.05 17.28 -0.05
C THR A 207 -7.37 17.99 0.22
N ALA A 208 -7.60 19.15 -0.38
CA ALA A 208 -8.75 19.99 -0.05
C ALA A 208 -10.09 19.44 -0.57
N ARG A 209 -10.07 18.72 -1.72
CA ARG A 209 -11.29 18.24 -2.37
C ARG A 209 -11.16 16.79 -2.88
N PRO A 210 -11.01 15.79 -2.00
CA PRO A 210 -10.96 14.39 -2.38
C PRO A 210 -12.34 13.83 -2.74
N TYR A 211 -13.40 14.46 -2.30
CA TYR A 211 -14.79 14.03 -2.43
C TYR A 211 -15.71 15.21 -2.81
N VAL A 212 -16.70 14.93 -3.63
CA VAL A 212 -17.69 15.93 -4.13
C VAL A 212 -19.07 15.55 -3.63
#